data_2e0825eb53c65060b5f4ac26649a7e23
#
_entry.id   2e0825eb53c65060b5f4ac26649a7e23
#
_cell.length_a   1.000
_cell.length_b   1.000
_cell.length_c   1.000
_cell.angle_alpha   90.00
_cell.angle_beta   90.00
_cell.angle_gamma   90.00
#
_symmetry.space_group_name_H-M   'P 1'
#
loop_
_entity.id
_entity.type
_entity.pdbx_description
1 polymer ?
#
loop_
_entity_poly.entity_id
_entity_poly.type
_entity_poly.pdbx_seq_one_letter_code
_entity_poly.pdbx_strand_id
1 'polypeptide(L)'
;LEEYIDALSKYKPVDRDYFFSQLRHFVLFRTLQVLGAYGFRGYFEKKPHFIQSVPYAIENLRQLLHNEYPEYSYLCSVLKDLTELKQFKDDLKKRQLTVKVMSFAYKKGIPNDPTGNGGGYVFDCRAVNNPGKYERYKPFTGLDEPVIRFLEEDGEIFPFLNAAYSLVDASVKRYMERGFSNLSVCFGCTGGQHRSVYSAQHMACLLYTSPSPRDAHES
;
A
#
# COMPACT_ATOMS: atom_id res chain seq x y z
N LEU A 1 10.90 15.22 16.21
CA LEU A 1 11.93 15.06 17.29
C LEU A 1 12.40 16.41 17.80
N GLU A 2 12.66 17.39 16.95
CA GLU A 2 13.06 18.75 17.35
C GLU A 2 12.06 19.36 18.32
N GLU A 3 10.77 19.35 17.98
CA GLU A 3 9.69 19.84 18.82
C GLU A 3 9.66 19.16 20.21
N TYR A 4 10.00 17.85 20.25
CA TYR A 4 10.08 17.10 21.49
C TYR A 4 11.26 17.60 22.35
N ILE A 5 12.44 17.80 21.74
CA ILE A 5 13.62 18.29 22.44
C ILE A 5 13.37 19.71 22.94
N ASP A 6 12.74 20.57 22.14
CA ASP A 6 12.37 21.95 22.54
C ASP A 6 11.39 21.96 23.72
N ALA A 7 10.40 21.05 23.69
CA ALA A 7 9.48 20.91 24.82
C ALA A 7 10.19 20.38 26.07
N LEU A 8 11.08 19.39 25.94
CA LEU A 8 11.84 18.82 27.05
C LEU A 8 12.82 19.83 27.65
N SER A 9 13.43 20.68 26.82
CA SER A 9 14.39 21.72 27.25
C SER A 9 13.75 22.79 28.16
N LYS A 10 12.43 22.93 28.17
CA LYS A 10 11.71 23.80 29.11
C LYS A 10 11.72 23.26 30.55
N TYR A 11 11.94 21.97 30.73
CA TYR A 11 11.91 21.31 32.04
C TYR A 11 13.29 20.93 32.58
N LYS A 12 14.25 20.67 31.68
CA LYS A 12 15.62 20.33 32.06
C LYS A 12 16.58 20.65 30.91
N PRO A 13 17.85 20.95 31.19
CA PRO A 13 18.86 21.10 30.16
C PRO A 13 18.99 19.83 29.34
N VAL A 14 18.98 19.95 28.02
CA VAL A 14 19.14 18.83 27.08
C VAL A 14 20.32 19.11 26.17
N ASP A 15 21.30 18.25 26.23
CA ASP A 15 22.40 18.21 25.27
C ASP A 15 21.86 17.52 24.00
N ARG A 16 21.66 18.29 22.96
CA ARG A 16 21.09 17.81 21.69
C ARG A 16 21.98 16.78 21.00
N ASP A 17 23.30 17.04 20.95
CA ASP A 17 24.22 16.18 20.24
C ASP A 17 24.34 14.83 20.97
N TYR A 18 24.40 14.87 22.28
CA TYR A 18 24.37 13.65 23.10
C TYR A 18 23.03 12.90 22.92
N PHE A 19 21.89 13.60 22.91
CA PHE A 19 20.59 12.98 22.70
C PHE A 19 20.53 12.24 21.37
N PHE A 20 20.92 12.88 20.26
CA PHE A 20 20.91 12.24 18.94
C PHE A 20 21.95 11.11 18.85
N SER A 21 23.11 11.25 19.47
CA SER A 21 24.10 10.17 19.52
C SER A 21 23.57 8.92 20.21
N GLN A 22 22.81 9.08 21.30
CA GLN A 22 22.19 7.96 22.00
C GLN A 22 20.98 7.41 21.22
N LEU A 23 20.16 8.28 20.63
CA LEU A 23 18.97 7.87 19.89
C LEU A 23 19.31 6.89 18.76
N ARG A 24 20.41 7.09 18.04
CA ARG A 24 20.82 6.18 16.95
C ARG A 24 21.05 4.75 17.43
N HIS A 25 21.58 4.55 18.63
CA HIS A 25 21.76 3.24 19.23
C HIS A 25 20.40 2.58 19.55
N PHE A 26 19.46 3.35 20.12
CA PHE A 26 18.10 2.84 20.36
C PHE A 26 17.41 2.44 19.06
N VAL A 27 17.57 3.23 18.00
CA VAL A 27 16.98 2.92 16.69
C VAL A 27 17.59 1.62 16.13
N LEU A 28 18.91 1.43 16.24
CA LEU A 28 19.56 0.20 15.83
C LEU A 28 19.01 -1.01 16.60
N PHE A 29 19.02 -0.96 17.93
CA PHE A 29 18.52 -2.06 18.77
C PHE A 29 17.02 -2.34 18.50
N ARG A 30 16.22 -1.30 18.35
CA ARG A 30 14.80 -1.46 18.02
C ARG A 30 14.60 -2.15 16.68
N THR A 31 15.41 -1.79 15.68
CA THR A 31 15.38 -2.43 14.36
C THR A 31 15.73 -3.92 14.46
N LEU A 32 16.76 -4.27 15.22
CA LEU A 32 17.15 -5.66 15.45
C LEU A 32 16.05 -6.45 16.18
N GLN A 33 15.42 -5.84 17.19
CA GLN A 33 14.31 -6.45 17.93
C GLN A 33 13.12 -6.74 17.00
N VAL A 34 12.76 -5.78 16.14
CA VAL A 34 11.68 -5.93 15.16
C VAL A 34 12.02 -7.02 14.14
N LEU A 35 13.26 -7.03 13.62
CA LEU A 35 13.72 -8.04 12.68
C LEU A 35 13.69 -9.44 13.30
N GLY A 36 14.13 -9.59 14.55
CA GLY A 36 14.05 -10.85 15.30
C GLY A 36 12.61 -11.31 15.48
N ALA A 37 11.69 -10.40 15.84
CA ALA A 37 10.27 -10.71 15.96
C ALA A 37 9.65 -11.14 14.62
N TYR A 38 10.00 -10.48 13.51
CA TYR A 38 9.54 -10.86 12.18
C TYR A 38 10.10 -12.21 11.75
N GLY A 39 11.37 -12.47 12.02
CA GLY A 39 11.99 -13.77 11.75
C GLY A 39 11.30 -14.90 12.52
N PHE A 40 11.13 -14.74 13.83
CA PHE A 40 10.47 -15.73 14.67
C PHE A 40 9.04 -15.99 14.24
N ARG A 41 8.22 -14.95 14.15
CA ARG A 41 6.80 -15.09 13.78
C ARG A 41 6.60 -15.53 12.33
N GLY A 42 7.48 -15.12 11.41
CA GLY A 42 7.42 -15.50 10.02
C GLY A 42 7.84 -16.95 9.79
N TYR A 43 9.08 -17.31 10.14
CA TYR A 43 9.65 -18.61 9.82
C TYR A 43 9.28 -19.70 10.82
N PHE A 44 9.19 -19.39 12.12
CA PHE A 44 8.86 -20.37 13.15
C PHE A 44 7.35 -20.53 13.33
N GLU A 45 6.62 -19.42 13.56
CA GLU A 45 5.14 -19.46 13.67
C GLU A 45 4.44 -19.55 12.30
N LYS A 46 5.18 -19.49 11.18
CA LYS A 46 4.68 -19.59 9.81
C LYS A 46 3.60 -18.59 9.46
N LYS A 47 3.70 -17.36 9.99
CA LYS A 47 2.76 -16.27 9.70
C LYS A 47 3.22 -15.48 8.46
N PRO A 48 2.54 -15.59 7.30
CA PRO A 48 3.04 -15.07 6.02
C PRO A 48 3.31 -13.57 6.01
N HIS A 49 2.47 -12.77 6.68
CA HIS A 49 2.61 -11.32 6.73
C HIS A 49 3.90 -10.86 7.43
N PHE A 50 4.44 -11.63 8.39
CA PHE A 50 5.72 -11.34 9.01
C PHE A 50 6.89 -11.66 8.05
N ILE A 51 6.81 -12.77 7.31
CA ILE A 51 7.80 -13.10 6.28
C ILE A 51 7.87 -11.98 5.24
N GLN A 52 6.71 -11.46 4.82
CA GLN A 52 6.62 -10.35 3.88
C GLN A 52 7.26 -9.05 4.41
N SER A 53 7.33 -8.88 5.72
CA SER A 53 7.91 -7.68 6.35
C SER A 53 9.43 -7.76 6.54
N VAL A 54 10.03 -8.97 6.49
CA VAL A 54 11.48 -9.16 6.69
C VAL A 54 12.34 -8.34 5.71
N PRO A 55 12.11 -8.34 4.39
CA PRO A 55 12.95 -7.58 3.46
C PRO A 55 12.97 -6.08 3.72
N TYR A 56 11.86 -5.51 4.19
CA TYR A 56 11.81 -4.08 4.56
C TYR A 56 12.61 -3.78 5.83
N ALA A 57 12.52 -4.68 6.81
CA ALA A 57 13.33 -4.56 8.02
C ALA A 57 14.83 -4.69 7.70
N ILE A 58 15.21 -5.54 6.75
CA ILE A 58 16.57 -5.66 6.23
C ILE A 58 17.01 -4.38 5.50
N GLU A 59 16.14 -3.77 4.69
CA GLU A 59 16.48 -2.50 4.02
C GLU A 59 16.65 -1.36 5.02
N ASN A 60 15.76 -1.24 5.99
CA ASN A 60 15.91 -0.28 7.08
C ASN A 60 17.22 -0.50 7.85
N LEU A 61 17.59 -1.75 8.12
CA LEU A 61 18.86 -2.09 8.76
C LEU A 61 20.04 -1.67 7.87
N ARG A 62 19.99 -1.93 6.55
CA ARG A 62 21.04 -1.50 5.62
C ARG A 62 21.25 0.00 5.65
N GLN A 63 20.17 0.80 5.65
CA GLN A 63 20.25 2.25 5.75
C GLN A 63 20.85 2.71 7.08
N LEU A 64 20.48 2.09 8.20
CA LEU A 64 21.06 2.41 9.51
C LEU A 64 22.56 2.11 9.59
N LEU A 65 23.02 1.06 8.92
CA LEU A 65 24.43 0.64 8.89
C LEU A 65 25.34 1.53 8.03
N HIS A 66 24.80 2.56 7.36
CA HIS A 66 25.60 3.64 6.79
C HIS A 66 26.20 4.54 7.88
N ASN A 67 25.60 4.58 9.07
CA ASN A 67 26.18 5.26 10.21
C ASN A 67 27.30 4.40 10.83
N GLU A 68 28.29 5.06 11.42
CA GLU A 68 29.35 4.38 12.17
C GLU A 68 28.91 4.09 13.60
N TYR A 69 29.18 2.85 14.04
CA TYR A 69 28.95 2.39 15.42
C TYR A 69 30.24 1.75 15.93
N PRO A 70 31.24 2.57 16.32
CA PRO A 70 32.56 2.05 16.70
C PRO A 70 32.52 1.05 17.86
N GLU A 71 31.58 1.24 18.79
CA GLU A 71 31.37 0.38 19.96
C GLU A 71 30.89 -1.03 19.58
N TYR A 72 30.31 -1.17 18.38
CA TYR A 72 29.68 -2.42 17.89
C TYR A 72 30.25 -2.85 16.52
N SER A 73 31.52 -2.57 16.26
CA SER A 73 32.16 -2.78 14.96
C SER A 73 31.98 -4.22 14.44
N TYR A 74 32.18 -5.22 15.27
CA TYR A 74 32.00 -6.63 14.93
C TYR A 74 30.52 -6.95 14.63
N LEU A 75 29.61 -6.50 15.48
CA LEU A 75 28.17 -6.67 15.26
C LEU A 75 27.75 -6.03 13.92
N CYS A 76 28.19 -4.82 13.64
CA CYS A 76 27.88 -4.13 12.38
C CYS A 76 28.43 -4.87 11.15
N SER A 77 29.61 -5.48 11.26
CA SER A 77 30.15 -6.33 10.20
C SER A 77 29.21 -7.52 9.91
N VAL A 78 28.83 -8.27 10.95
CA VAL A 78 27.91 -9.41 10.80
C VAL A 78 26.55 -8.97 10.25
N LEU A 79 26.03 -7.82 10.69
CA LEU A 79 24.76 -7.29 10.20
C LEU A 79 24.86 -6.82 8.74
N LYS A 80 25.97 -6.25 8.31
CA LYS A 80 26.21 -5.93 6.90
C LYS A 80 26.20 -7.19 6.06
N ASP A 81 26.90 -8.23 6.47
CA ASP A 81 26.89 -9.52 5.76
C ASP A 81 25.48 -10.11 5.68
N LEU A 82 24.69 -10.01 6.76
CA LEU A 82 23.29 -10.42 6.79
C LEU A 82 22.47 -9.67 5.72
N THR A 83 22.64 -8.35 5.59
CA THR A 83 21.89 -7.56 4.61
C THR A 83 22.25 -7.89 3.17
N GLU A 84 23.44 -8.47 2.93
CA GLU A 84 23.94 -8.84 1.61
C GLU A 84 23.55 -10.25 1.17
N LEU A 85 22.88 -11.02 2.02
CA LEU A 85 22.42 -12.37 1.66
C LEU A 85 21.51 -12.33 0.42
N LYS A 86 21.76 -13.23 -0.53
CA LYS A 86 21.05 -13.29 -1.82
C LYS A 86 19.53 -13.34 -1.67
N GLN A 87 19.03 -14.10 -0.70
CA GLN A 87 17.60 -14.22 -0.41
C GLN A 87 16.91 -12.88 -0.14
N PHE A 88 17.61 -11.90 0.47
CA PHE A 88 17.04 -10.59 0.76
C PHE A 88 17.20 -9.60 -0.39
N LYS A 89 18.22 -9.77 -1.25
CA LYS A 89 18.39 -8.95 -2.46
C LYS A 89 17.38 -9.27 -3.56
N ASP A 90 17.06 -10.54 -3.76
CA ASP A 90 16.13 -10.98 -4.80
C ASP A 90 14.67 -10.64 -4.43
N ASP A 91 14.33 -10.64 -3.15
CA ASP A 91 12.98 -10.34 -2.68
C ASP A 91 12.56 -8.89 -2.89
N LEU A 92 13.47 -7.93 -2.78
CA LEU A 92 13.19 -6.50 -3.03
C LEU A 92 12.97 -6.19 -4.51
N LYS A 93 13.69 -6.89 -5.40
CA LYS A 93 13.53 -6.73 -6.85
C LYS A 93 12.23 -7.33 -7.41
N LYS A 94 11.66 -8.33 -6.72
CA LYS A 94 10.49 -9.09 -7.19
C LYS A 94 9.15 -8.52 -6.72
N ARG A 95 9.13 -7.56 -5.81
CA ARG A 95 7.87 -7.07 -5.23
C ARG A 95 7.36 -5.82 -5.95
N GLN A 96 6.69 -6.05 -7.06
CA GLN A 96 5.79 -5.05 -7.63
C GLN A 96 4.45 -5.11 -6.88
N LEU A 97 3.89 -3.94 -6.54
CA LEU A 97 2.53 -3.86 -6.03
C LEU A 97 1.55 -4.31 -7.12
N THR A 98 0.80 -5.35 -6.84
CA THR A 98 -0.30 -5.78 -7.69
C THR A 98 -1.59 -5.14 -7.18
N VAL A 99 -2.19 -4.26 -7.97
CA VAL A 99 -3.51 -3.71 -7.68
C VAL A 99 -4.56 -4.51 -8.45
N LYS A 100 -5.42 -5.22 -7.72
CA LYS A 100 -6.49 -6.03 -8.31
C LYS A 100 -7.79 -5.24 -8.29
N VAL A 101 -8.22 -4.75 -9.45
CA VAL A 101 -9.49 -4.04 -9.61
C VAL A 101 -10.59 -5.02 -10.02
N MET A 102 -11.72 -4.99 -9.34
CA MET A 102 -12.82 -5.93 -9.55
C MET A 102 -14.17 -5.22 -9.54
N SER A 103 -15.11 -5.69 -10.39
CA SER A 103 -16.54 -5.36 -10.28
C SER A 103 -17.30 -6.54 -9.66
N PHE A 104 -18.34 -6.26 -8.87
CA PHE A 104 -19.15 -7.32 -8.26
C PHE A 104 -20.62 -6.91 -8.10
N ALA A 105 -21.47 -7.93 -7.92
CA ALA A 105 -22.87 -7.76 -7.56
C ALA A 105 -23.10 -7.98 -6.08
N TYR A 106 -23.69 -7.01 -5.36
CA TYR A 106 -24.04 -7.20 -3.95
C TYR A 106 -24.92 -8.41 -3.69
N LYS A 107 -25.76 -8.78 -4.67
CA LYS A 107 -26.59 -10.02 -4.60
C LYS A 107 -25.76 -11.31 -4.51
N LYS A 108 -24.50 -11.29 -4.98
CA LYS A 108 -23.58 -12.44 -4.95
C LYS A 108 -22.57 -12.37 -3.80
N GLY A 109 -22.58 -11.27 -3.04
CA GLY A 109 -21.62 -11.02 -1.96
C GLY A 109 -20.39 -10.27 -2.40
N ILE A 110 -19.62 -9.80 -1.42
CA ILE A 110 -18.35 -9.10 -1.61
C ILE A 110 -17.28 -10.14 -1.99
N PRO A 111 -16.42 -9.87 -2.98
CA PRO A 111 -15.34 -10.78 -3.35
C PRO A 111 -14.38 -11.04 -2.19
N ASN A 112 -13.99 -12.29 -2.00
CA ASN A 112 -12.96 -12.64 -1.03
C ASN A 112 -11.59 -12.20 -1.51
N ASP A 113 -10.73 -11.79 -0.55
CA ASP A 113 -9.33 -11.55 -0.81
C ASP A 113 -8.52 -12.85 -0.68
N PRO A 114 -8.04 -13.45 -1.79
CA PRO A 114 -7.28 -14.69 -1.74
C PRO A 114 -5.84 -14.48 -1.25
N THR A 115 -5.39 -13.23 -1.09
CA THR A 115 -4.00 -12.93 -0.69
C THR A 115 -3.76 -13.10 0.81
N GLY A 116 -4.83 -13.22 1.61
CA GLY A 116 -4.76 -13.30 3.07
C GLY A 116 -4.42 -11.98 3.77
N ASN A 117 -4.38 -10.86 3.03
CA ASN A 117 -4.08 -9.53 3.58
C ASN A 117 -5.30 -8.83 4.20
N GLY A 118 -6.47 -9.48 4.19
CA GLY A 118 -7.67 -8.96 4.85
C GLY A 118 -8.48 -7.97 4.03
N GLY A 119 -8.25 -7.86 2.72
CA GLY A 119 -9.11 -7.09 1.83
C GLY A 119 -8.46 -5.85 1.21
N GLY A 120 -9.24 -4.79 1.07
CA GLY A 120 -8.88 -3.55 0.39
C GLY A 120 -10.08 -2.63 0.33
N TYR A 121 -10.21 -1.85 -0.73
CA TYR A 121 -11.36 -0.98 -0.92
C TYR A 121 -12.58 -1.73 -1.46
N VAL A 122 -13.73 -1.41 -0.90
CA VAL A 122 -15.04 -1.83 -1.42
C VAL A 122 -15.90 -0.58 -1.58
N PHE A 123 -16.04 -0.11 -2.81
CA PHE A 123 -16.82 1.06 -3.16
C PHE A 123 -18.24 0.67 -3.59
N ASP A 124 -19.23 1.32 -2.98
CA ASP A 124 -20.64 1.09 -3.26
C ASP A 124 -21.14 2.07 -4.32
N CYS A 125 -21.31 1.59 -5.55
CA CYS A 125 -21.81 2.39 -6.68
C CYS A 125 -23.35 2.54 -6.68
N ARG A 126 -24.07 2.08 -5.65
CA ARG A 126 -25.54 2.11 -5.65
C ARG A 126 -26.12 3.51 -5.47
N ALA A 127 -25.34 4.44 -4.93
CA ALA A 127 -25.73 5.84 -4.84
C ALA A 127 -25.86 6.54 -6.19
N VAL A 128 -25.05 6.13 -7.19
CA VAL A 128 -25.10 6.66 -8.55
C VAL A 128 -26.36 6.19 -9.29
N ASN A 129 -26.91 7.04 -10.17
CA ASN A 129 -28.10 6.72 -10.94
C ASN A 129 -27.97 5.40 -11.70
N ASN A 130 -29.06 4.63 -11.75
CA ASN A 130 -29.02 3.24 -12.19
C ASN A 130 -29.57 3.05 -13.61
N PRO A 131 -28.73 2.81 -14.64
CA PRO A 131 -29.20 2.49 -15.99
C PRO A 131 -30.17 1.30 -16.03
N GLY A 132 -29.93 0.30 -15.17
CA GLY A 132 -30.76 -0.90 -15.12
C GLY A 132 -32.22 -0.71 -14.69
N LYS A 133 -32.64 0.52 -14.33
CA LYS A 133 -34.04 0.89 -14.17
C LYS A 133 -34.79 0.98 -15.51
N TYR A 134 -34.07 1.17 -16.61
CA TYR A 134 -34.63 1.40 -17.95
C TYR A 134 -34.42 0.17 -18.82
N GLU A 135 -35.48 -0.35 -19.44
CA GLU A 135 -35.45 -1.57 -20.27
C GLU A 135 -34.38 -1.50 -21.36
N ARG A 136 -34.24 -0.32 -21.99
CA ARG A 136 -33.31 -0.09 -23.10
C ARG A 136 -31.84 -0.34 -22.75
N TYR A 137 -31.45 -0.30 -21.45
CA TYR A 137 -30.07 -0.51 -21.01
C TYR A 137 -29.81 -1.90 -20.39
N LYS A 138 -30.87 -2.68 -20.12
CA LYS A 138 -30.72 -4.01 -19.48
C LYS A 138 -29.85 -5.00 -20.28
N PRO A 139 -29.86 -5.02 -21.62
CA PRO A 139 -29.01 -5.93 -22.38
C PRO A 139 -27.51 -5.53 -22.40
N PHE A 140 -27.19 -4.30 -22.00
CA PHE A 140 -25.85 -3.75 -22.07
C PHE A 140 -25.10 -3.86 -20.71
N THR A 141 -23.78 -3.65 -20.75
CA THR A 141 -22.89 -3.59 -19.58
C THR A 141 -22.33 -2.19 -19.39
N GLY A 142 -21.57 -1.97 -18.34
CA GLY A 142 -20.85 -0.70 -18.13
C GLY A 142 -19.70 -0.44 -19.11
N LEU A 143 -19.43 -1.34 -20.05
CA LEU A 143 -18.45 -1.16 -21.12
C LEU A 143 -19.09 -0.78 -22.46
N ASP A 144 -20.42 -0.82 -22.54
CA ASP A 144 -21.13 -0.55 -23.77
C ASP A 144 -21.53 0.93 -23.88
N GLU A 145 -21.32 1.52 -25.05
CA GLU A 145 -21.52 2.94 -25.34
C GLU A 145 -22.85 3.53 -24.83
N PRO A 146 -24.03 2.87 -24.97
CA PRO A 146 -25.27 3.43 -24.46
C PRO A 146 -25.29 3.62 -22.95
N VAL A 147 -24.61 2.74 -22.17
CA VAL A 147 -24.52 2.82 -20.70
C VAL A 147 -23.47 3.83 -20.29
N ILE A 148 -22.35 3.87 -21.00
CA ILE A 148 -21.29 4.88 -20.78
C ILE A 148 -21.90 6.26 -20.91
N ARG A 149 -22.54 6.58 -22.03
CA ARG A 149 -23.19 7.88 -22.25
C ARG A 149 -24.21 8.22 -21.17
N PHE A 150 -25.07 7.27 -20.79
CA PHE A 150 -26.05 7.50 -19.73
C PHE A 150 -25.39 7.93 -18.42
N LEU A 151 -24.30 7.25 -17.99
CA LEU A 151 -23.62 7.56 -16.75
C LEU A 151 -22.87 8.90 -16.80
N GLU A 152 -22.30 9.23 -17.95
CA GLU A 152 -21.54 10.45 -18.15
C GLU A 152 -22.46 11.68 -18.32
N GLU A 153 -23.55 11.58 -19.06
CA GLU A 153 -24.54 12.65 -19.25
C GLU A 153 -25.28 12.96 -17.92
N ASP A 154 -25.58 11.93 -17.12
CA ASP A 154 -26.17 12.11 -15.79
C ASP A 154 -25.22 12.82 -14.81
N GLY A 155 -23.94 12.57 -14.93
CA GLY A 155 -22.85 13.26 -14.23
C GLY A 155 -22.58 12.82 -12.79
N GLU A 156 -23.48 12.09 -12.13
CA GLU A 156 -23.30 11.63 -10.72
C GLU A 156 -22.10 10.69 -10.55
N ILE A 157 -21.69 10.00 -11.62
CA ILE A 157 -20.57 9.07 -11.60
C ILE A 157 -19.22 9.77 -11.37
N PHE A 158 -19.05 11.00 -11.83
CA PHE A 158 -17.76 11.69 -11.78
C PHE A 158 -17.31 12.07 -10.36
N PRO A 159 -18.12 12.73 -9.50
CA PRO A 159 -17.71 13.00 -8.12
C PRO A 159 -17.45 11.72 -7.33
N PHE A 160 -18.20 10.65 -7.59
CA PHE A 160 -17.96 9.33 -6.97
C PHE A 160 -16.60 8.77 -7.37
N LEU A 161 -16.28 8.76 -8.67
CA LEU A 161 -14.98 8.24 -9.16
C LEU A 161 -13.82 9.10 -8.68
N ASN A 162 -13.94 10.43 -8.69
CA ASN A 162 -12.88 11.32 -8.22
C ASN A 162 -12.52 11.08 -6.75
N ALA A 163 -13.52 10.87 -5.90
CA ALA A 163 -13.29 10.52 -4.50
C ALA A 163 -12.59 9.14 -4.37
N ALA A 164 -13.04 8.14 -5.13
CA ALA A 164 -12.43 6.82 -5.15
C ALA A 164 -10.98 6.88 -5.65
N TYR A 165 -10.69 7.65 -6.69
CA TYR A 165 -9.34 7.84 -7.24
C TYR A 165 -8.40 8.43 -6.22
N SER A 166 -8.82 9.49 -5.52
CA SER A 166 -7.99 10.15 -4.50
C SER A 166 -7.58 9.19 -3.38
N LEU A 167 -8.51 8.36 -2.92
CA LEU A 167 -8.25 7.36 -1.87
C LEU A 167 -7.31 6.25 -2.35
N VAL A 168 -7.55 5.71 -3.53
CA VAL A 168 -6.75 4.60 -4.08
C VAL A 168 -5.35 5.08 -4.44
N ASP A 169 -5.20 6.24 -5.08
CA ASP A 169 -3.89 6.80 -5.46
C ASP A 169 -3.01 7.04 -4.23
N ALA A 170 -3.57 7.67 -3.19
CA ALA A 170 -2.86 7.85 -1.92
C ALA A 170 -2.40 6.53 -1.31
N SER A 171 -3.23 5.48 -1.38
CA SER A 171 -2.89 4.15 -0.87
C SER A 171 -1.87 3.43 -1.74
N VAL A 172 -1.97 3.53 -3.07
CA VAL A 172 -0.98 2.95 -4.00
C VAL A 172 0.40 3.53 -3.72
N LYS A 173 0.53 4.86 -3.65
CA LYS A 173 1.80 5.54 -3.31
C LYS A 173 2.35 5.03 -1.99
N ARG A 174 1.53 5.01 -0.95
CA ARG A 174 1.95 4.58 0.38
C ARG A 174 2.28 3.10 0.46
N TYR A 175 1.57 2.25 -0.27
CA TYR A 175 1.83 0.82 -0.36
C TYR A 175 3.14 0.54 -1.09
N MET A 176 3.43 1.27 -2.16
CA MET A 176 4.72 1.17 -2.86
C MET A 176 5.89 1.58 -1.97
N GLU A 177 5.78 2.71 -1.24
CA GLU A 177 6.80 3.15 -0.27
C GLU A 177 7.04 2.13 0.85
N ARG A 178 5.96 1.49 1.33
CA ARG A 178 6.01 0.48 2.38
C ARG A 178 6.28 -0.93 1.86
N GLY A 179 6.28 -1.08 0.54
CA GLY A 179 6.52 -2.33 -0.17
C GLY A 179 5.48 -3.40 0.06
N PHE A 180 4.23 -3.03 0.20
CA PHE A 180 3.14 -4.00 0.11
C PHE A 180 3.07 -4.59 -1.29
N SER A 181 2.68 -5.85 -1.39
CA SER A 181 2.64 -6.58 -2.66
C SER A 181 1.25 -6.64 -3.28
N ASN A 182 0.19 -6.37 -2.50
CA ASN A 182 -1.19 -6.52 -2.98
C ASN A 182 -2.09 -5.42 -2.43
N LEU A 183 -2.99 -4.94 -3.29
CA LEU A 183 -4.12 -4.07 -2.95
C LEU A 183 -5.32 -4.49 -3.78
N SER A 184 -6.46 -4.78 -3.16
CA SER A 184 -7.71 -5.03 -3.87
C SER A 184 -8.60 -3.79 -3.87
N VAL A 185 -9.25 -3.52 -5.00
CA VAL A 185 -10.17 -2.40 -5.20
C VAL A 185 -11.43 -2.94 -5.86
N CYS A 186 -12.51 -3.04 -5.10
CA CYS A 186 -13.75 -3.64 -5.54
C CYS A 186 -14.83 -2.58 -5.71
N PHE A 187 -15.53 -2.58 -6.86
CA PHE A 187 -16.68 -1.74 -7.13
C PHE A 187 -17.94 -2.61 -7.15
N GLY A 188 -18.91 -2.27 -6.30
CA GLY A 188 -20.16 -3.03 -6.17
C GLY A 188 -21.38 -2.26 -6.63
N CYS A 189 -22.28 -2.90 -7.38
CA CYS A 189 -23.63 -2.42 -7.58
C CYS A 189 -24.64 -3.56 -7.41
N THR A 190 -25.94 -3.30 -7.48
CA THR A 190 -26.96 -4.33 -7.19
C THR A 190 -26.78 -5.58 -8.05
N GLY A 191 -26.64 -5.41 -9.36
CA GLY A 191 -26.53 -6.50 -10.34
C GLY A 191 -25.11 -6.81 -10.84
N GLY A 192 -24.12 -5.96 -10.51
CA GLY A 192 -22.73 -6.13 -10.97
C GLY A 192 -22.52 -5.95 -12.48
N GLN A 193 -23.41 -5.24 -13.17
CA GLN A 193 -23.44 -5.20 -14.63
C GLN A 193 -23.11 -3.83 -15.24
N HIS A 194 -23.60 -2.74 -14.66
CA HIS A 194 -23.46 -1.38 -15.23
C HIS A 194 -22.45 -0.53 -14.46
N ARG A 195 -22.90 0.15 -13.39
CA ARG A 195 -22.12 1.12 -12.60
C ARG A 195 -20.80 0.56 -12.07
N SER A 196 -20.84 -0.64 -11.51
CA SER A 196 -19.64 -1.29 -10.95
C SER A 196 -18.63 -1.67 -12.04
N VAL A 197 -19.11 -2.10 -13.21
CA VAL A 197 -18.25 -2.45 -14.36
C VAL A 197 -17.60 -1.20 -14.92
N TYR A 198 -18.39 -0.14 -15.16
CA TYR A 198 -17.87 1.15 -15.60
C TYR A 198 -16.81 1.69 -14.62
N SER A 199 -17.12 1.73 -13.33
CA SER A 199 -16.21 2.26 -12.32
C SER A 199 -14.92 1.45 -12.21
N ALA A 200 -15.00 0.12 -12.26
CA ALA A 200 -13.82 -0.74 -12.22
C ALA A 200 -12.92 -0.53 -13.45
N GLN A 201 -13.51 -0.41 -14.64
CA GLN A 201 -12.76 -0.13 -15.88
C GLN A 201 -12.02 1.20 -15.80
N HIS A 202 -12.71 2.27 -15.37
CA HIS A 202 -12.11 3.59 -15.24
C HIS A 202 -10.96 3.62 -14.21
N MET A 203 -11.14 2.97 -13.07
CA MET A 203 -10.06 2.82 -12.08
C MET A 203 -8.86 2.07 -12.66
N ALA A 204 -9.09 0.98 -13.37
CA ALA A 204 -8.02 0.21 -14.00
C ALA A 204 -7.26 1.02 -15.06
N CYS A 205 -7.97 1.78 -15.89
CA CYS A 205 -7.36 2.67 -16.87
C CYS A 205 -6.52 3.77 -16.19
N LEU A 206 -7.04 4.41 -15.15
CA LEU A 206 -6.31 5.43 -14.41
C LEU A 206 -4.99 4.89 -13.84
N LEU A 207 -5.05 3.74 -13.16
CA LEU A 207 -3.87 3.13 -12.55
C LEU A 207 -2.85 2.69 -13.59
N TYR A 208 -3.30 2.25 -14.78
CA TYR A 208 -2.41 1.87 -15.88
C TYR A 208 -1.71 3.08 -16.51
N THR A 209 -2.40 4.22 -16.60
CA THR A 209 -1.88 5.44 -17.25
C THR A 209 -1.16 6.37 -16.27
N SER A 210 -1.27 6.15 -14.97
CA SER A 210 -0.56 6.96 -13.97
C SER A 210 0.94 6.66 -14.06
N PRO A 211 1.80 7.70 -14.15
CA PRO A 211 3.24 7.50 -14.15
C PRO A 211 3.67 6.78 -12.87
N SER A 212 4.50 5.76 -13.04
CA SER A 212 5.11 5.08 -11.90
C SER A 212 5.94 6.09 -11.09
N PRO A 213 5.95 6.05 -9.75
CA PRO A 213 6.86 6.88 -8.96
C PRO A 213 8.34 6.74 -9.34
N ARG A 214 8.71 5.68 -10.08
CA ARG A 214 10.06 5.52 -10.66
C ARG A 214 10.31 6.48 -11.82
N ASP A 215 9.28 6.82 -12.59
CA ASP A 215 9.39 7.71 -13.76
C ASP A 215 9.47 9.18 -13.34
N ALA A 216 9.10 9.51 -12.11
CA ALA A 216 9.15 10.87 -11.56
C ALA A 216 10.56 11.29 -11.07
N HIS A 217 11.53 10.38 -11.04
CA HIS A 217 12.91 10.66 -10.62
C HIS A 217 13.89 10.80 -11.80
N GLU A 218 13.44 10.67 -13.04
CA GLU A 218 14.28 10.81 -14.25
C GLU A 218 14.06 12.15 -15.01
N SER A 219 13.41 13.12 -14.38
CA SER A 219 13.21 14.46 -14.98
C SER A 219 13.84 15.58 -14.15
#